data_a2dc8690d57503fc9fdb229311dedf8e
#
_entry.id   a2dc8690d57503fc9fdb229311dedf8e
#
_cell.length_a   1.000
_cell.length_b   1.000
_cell.length_c   1.000
_cell.angle_alpha   90.00
_cell.angle_beta   90.00
_cell.angle_gamma   90.00
#
_symmetry.space_group_name_H-M   'P 1'
#
loop_
_entity.id
_entity.type
_entity.pdbx_description
1 polymer ?
#
loop_
_entity_poly.entity_id
_entity_poly.type
_entity_poly.pdbx_seq_one_letter_code
_entity_poly.pdbx_strand_id
1 'polypeptide(L)'
;MTKNTLEKIIEKKINKINILKKNITISSLNDKISENYSFINFKEKIENNIKLDKISIIAEIKKASPSAGIIIKDYDPLKIAEIYNFNKATCLSVLTEEEFFLGNLSDIYKIKSLSNPMQPPSPDNMHIPILCKDFFIDIYQVHLAKYYGADAILIILAAVTKEKANQLYEEALKLNMSVIVEVHTKNEAKNSIKFKNALIGINNRNL
;
A
#
# COMPACT_ATOMS: atom_id res chain seq x y z
N MET A 1 -14.86 -8.60 26.94
CA MET A 1 -13.44 -8.69 26.47
C MET A 1 -13.08 -7.38 25.80
N THR A 2 -11.98 -6.77 26.16
CA THR A 2 -11.47 -5.55 25.48
C THR A 2 -10.96 -5.95 24.10
N LYS A 3 -11.47 -5.30 23.05
CA LYS A 3 -11.00 -5.51 21.67
C LYS A 3 -9.51 -5.22 21.57
N ASN A 4 -8.76 -6.06 20.84
CA ASN A 4 -7.36 -5.79 20.53
C ASN A 4 -7.25 -4.63 19.53
N THR A 5 -6.04 -4.12 19.32
CA THR A 5 -5.81 -2.96 18.44
C THR A 5 -6.26 -3.21 17.01
N LEU A 6 -6.02 -4.40 16.47
CA LEU A 6 -6.41 -4.79 15.11
C LEU A 6 -7.95 -4.77 14.95
N GLU A 7 -8.69 -5.33 15.91
CA GLU A 7 -10.16 -5.33 15.88
C GLU A 7 -10.74 -3.91 15.88
N LYS A 8 -10.16 -2.99 16.66
CA LYS A 8 -10.55 -1.58 16.68
C LYS A 8 -10.30 -0.90 15.34
N ILE A 9 -9.15 -1.15 14.72
CA ILE A 9 -8.81 -0.61 13.40
C ILE A 9 -9.81 -1.11 12.35
N ILE A 10 -10.10 -2.42 12.33
CA ILE A 10 -11.04 -3.04 11.38
C ILE A 10 -12.44 -2.44 11.52
N GLU A 11 -12.95 -2.29 12.74
CA GLU A 11 -14.28 -1.71 12.98
C GLU A 11 -14.39 -0.27 12.44
N LYS A 12 -13.38 0.56 12.73
CA LYS A 12 -13.33 1.94 12.23
C LYS A 12 -13.25 1.98 10.69
N LYS A 13 -12.44 1.08 10.12
CA LYS A 13 -12.28 0.97 8.68
C LYS A 13 -13.59 0.59 7.98
N ILE A 14 -14.36 -0.37 8.52
CA ILE A 14 -15.69 -0.74 8.01
C ILE A 14 -16.60 0.49 7.93
N ASN A 15 -16.71 1.25 9.02
CA ASN A 15 -17.56 2.43 9.09
C ASN A 15 -17.16 3.48 8.04
N LYS A 16 -15.86 3.74 7.93
CA LYS A 16 -15.32 4.68 6.95
C LYS A 16 -15.61 4.27 5.51
N ILE A 17 -15.36 3.00 5.16
CA ILE A 17 -15.61 2.47 3.82
C ILE A 17 -17.10 2.61 3.46
N ASN A 18 -18.01 2.31 4.40
CA ASN A 18 -19.45 2.44 4.17
C ASN A 18 -19.86 3.89 3.87
N ILE A 19 -19.20 4.87 4.49
CA ILE A 19 -19.44 6.30 4.20
C ILE A 19 -18.88 6.66 2.81
N LEU A 20 -17.66 6.22 2.50
CA LEU A 20 -17.02 6.51 1.21
C LEU A 20 -17.81 5.93 0.02
N LYS A 21 -18.31 4.70 0.14
CA LYS A 21 -19.14 4.04 -0.89
C LYS A 21 -20.42 4.80 -1.22
N LYS A 22 -20.99 5.54 -0.27
CA LYS A 22 -22.18 6.39 -0.51
C LYS A 22 -21.84 7.65 -1.32
N ASN A 23 -20.60 8.13 -1.21
CA ASN A 23 -20.18 9.38 -1.84
C ASN A 23 -19.59 9.15 -3.24
N ILE A 24 -18.84 8.07 -3.45
CA ILE A 24 -18.16 7.77 -4.71
C ILE A 24 -18.33 6.28 -5.00
N THR A 25 -18.83 5.94 -6.18
CA THR A 25 -18.98 4.54 -6.62
C THR A 25 -17.66 3.98 -7.20
N ILE A 26 -17.53 2.65 -7.23
CA ILE A 26 -16.39 1.97 -7.90
C ILE A 26 -16.34 2.36 -9.38
N SER A 27 -17.48 2.44 -10.06
CA SER A 27 -17.52 2.88 -11.47
C SER A 27 -16.91 4.26 -11.63
N SER A 28 -17.32 5.22 -10.80
CA SER A 28 -16.79 6.59 -10.82
C SER A 28 -15.29 6.67 -10.50
N LEU A 29 -14.76 5.76 -9.66
CA LEU A 29 -13.32 5.65 -9.44
C LEU A 29 -12.61 5.12 -10.69
N ASN A 30 -13.15 4.07 -11.32
CA ASN A 30 -12.57 3.45 -12.50
C ASN A 30 -12.51 4.38 -13.69
N ASP A 31 -13.55 5.19 -13.92
CA ASP A 31 -13.59 6.17 -15.01
C ASP A 31 -12.46 7.21 -14.91
N LYS A 32 -11.97 7.46 -13.69
CA LYS A 32 -10.90 8.43 -13.42
C LYS A 32 -9.50 7.83 -13.32
N ILE A 33 -9.39 6.50 -13.14
CA ILE A 33 -8.09 5.81 -12.98
C ILE A 33 -7.24 5.89 -14.25
N SER A 34 -7.87 5.85 -15.43
CA SER A 34 -7.18 5.74 -16.74
C SER A 34 -6.44 7.00 -17.17
N GLU A 35 -6.76 8.16 -16.59
CA GLU A 35 -6.34 9.44 -17.13
C GLU A 35 -5.08 10.05 -16.48
N ASN A 36 -4.67 9.60 -15.30
CA ASN A 36 -3.83 10.44 -14.45
C ASN A 36 -2.43 9.94 -14.11
N TYR A 37 -2.08 8.62 -14.26
CA TYR A 37 -0.77 8.16 -13.78
C TYR A 37 -0.16 7.03 -14.62
N SER A 38 1.18 7.07 -14.78
CA SER A 38 1.93 5.89 -15.18
C SER A 38 2.08 4.96 -13.96
N PHE A 39 1.54 3.77 -14.05
CA PHE A 39 1.73 2.74 -13.05
C PHE A 39 3.04 2.00 -13.27
N ILE A 40 3.74 1.74 -12.17
CA ILE A 40 5.03 1.04 -12.18
C ILE A 40 4.82 -0.34 -11.55
N ASN A 41 5.30 -1.39 -12.21
CA ASN A 41 5.19 -2.73 -11.65
C ASN A 41 6.11 -2.87 -10.42
N PHE A 42 5.50 -2.80 -9.23
CA PHE A 42 6.19 -2.83 -7.94
C PHE A 42 6.98 -4.14 -7.74
N LYS A 43 6.35 -5.28 -8.07
CA LYS A 43 6.98 -6.59 -7.96
C LYS A 43 8.16 -6.74 -8.91
N GLU A 44 7.98 -6.37 -10.17
CA GLU A 44 9.01 -6.46 -11.20
C GLU A 44 10.25 -5.62 -10.83
N LYS A 45 10.05 -4.46 -10.21
CA LYS A 45 11.17 -3.62 -9.75
C LYS A 45 12.05 -4.35 -8.73
N ILE A 46 11.43 -5.12 -7.82
CA ILE A 46 12.12 -5.94 -6.83
C ILE A 46 12.79 -7.15 -7.50
N GLU A 47 12.07 -7.86 -8.38
CA GLU A 47 12.60 -9.03 -9.08
C GLU A 47 13.81 -8.68 -9.97
N ASN A 48 13.81 -7.51 -10.58
CA ASN A 48 14.95 -7.05 -11.38
C ASN A 48 16.20 -6.79 -10.51
N ASN A 49 16.03 -6.29 -9.29
CA ASN A 49 17.15 -6.19 -8.35
C ASN A 49 17.68 -7.58 -7.95
N ILE A 50 16.79 -8.53 -7.68
CA ILE A 50 17.18 -9.91 -7.34
C ILE A 50 18.00 -10.55 -8.48
N LYS A 51 17.60 -10.38 -9.74
CA LYS A 51 18.33 -10.87 -10.91
C LYS A 51 19.74 -10.27 -11.03
N LEU A 52 19.95 -9.08 -10.47
CA LEU A 52 21.22 -8.37 -10.44
C LEU A 52 22.00 -8.59 -9.13
N ASP A 53 21.57 -9.54 -8.29
CA ASP A 53 22.10 -9.81 -6.95
C ASP A 53 22.15 -8.56 -6.04
N LYS A 54 21.11 -7.72 -6.15
CA LYS A 54 20.94 -6.50 -5.36
C LYS A 54 19.83 -6.62 -4.35
N ILE A 55 20.05 -6.07 -3.16
CA ILE A 55 19.02 -5.94 -2.13
C ILE A 55 18.03 -4.84 -2.57
N SER A 56 16.73 -5.13 -2.38
CA SER A 56 15.67 -4.14 -2.56
C SER A 56 15.23 -3.58 -1.22
N ILE A 57 15.09 -2.26 -1.16
CA ILE A 57 14.60 -1.54 0.01
C ILE A 57 13.22 -0.98 -0.30
N ILE A 58 12.21 -1.36 0.50
CA ILE A 58 10.90 -0.73 0.53
C ILE A 58 10.92 0.28 1.69
N ALA A 59 11.06 1.56 1.37
CA ALA A 59 11.20 2.62 2.37
C ALA A 59 9.82 3.09 2.86
N GLU A 60 9.58 3.06 4.18
CA GLU A 60 8.28 3.39 4.77
C GLU A 60 8.17 4.87 5.14
N ILE A 61 7.11 5.52 4.67
CA ILE A 61 6.70 6.89 5.00
C ILE A 61 5.56 6.80 6.01
N LYS A 62 5.87 7.16 7.28
CA LYS A 62 4.95 6.99 8.41
C LYS A 62 5.07 8.12 9.42
N LYS A 63 3.96 8.78 9.75
CA LYS A 63 3.88 9.86 10.73
C LYS A 63 3.83 9.35 12.16
N ALA A 64 3.02 8.32 12.40
CA ALA A 64 2.75 7.79 13.74
C ALA A 64 2.49 6.28 13.72
N SER A 65 2.50 5.65 14.88
CA SER A 65 2.02 4.28 15.08
C SER A 65 1.40 4.10 16.46
N PRO A 66 0.49 3.10 16.67
CA PRO A 66 -0.13 2.85 17.96
C PRO A 66 0.87 2.62 19.10
N SER A 67 2.01 2.01 18.80
CA SER A 67 3.03 1.64 19.80
C SER A 67 4.03 2.76 20.10
N ALA A 68 4.31 3.65 19.15
CA ALA A 68 5.34 4.69 19.26
C ALA A 68 4.76 6.12 19.37
N GLY A 69 3.43 6.28 19.15
CA GLY A 69 2.83 7.60 19.01
C GLY A 69 3.33 8.34 17.78
N ILE A 70 3.50 9.66 17.87
CA ILE A 70 4.04 10.48 16.78
C ILE A 70 5.53 10.22 16.65
N ILE A 71 5.97 9.74 15.48
CA ILE A 71 7.37 9.45 15.15
C ILE A 71 8.02 10.67 14.52
N ILE A 72 7.30 11.36 13.62
CA ILE A 72 7.79 12.54 12.91
C ILE A 72 6.86 13.71 13.21
N LYS A 73 7.34 14.72 13.93
CA LYS A 73 6.55 15.93 14.29
C LYS A 73 6.25 16.79 13.07
N ASP A 74 7.30 17.15 12.32
CA ASP A 74 7.21 17.97 11.11
C ASP A 74 7.10 17.04 9.90
N TYR A 75 5.97 16.31 9.84
CA TYR A 75 5.73 15.30 8.81
C TYR A 75 5.43 15.93 7.47
N ASP A 76 6.32 15.75 6.52
CA ASP A 76 6.17 16.10 5.11
C ASP A 76 6.44 14.86 4.24
N PRO A 77 5.39 14.21 3.71
CA PRO A 77 5.54 12.99 2.93
C PRO A 77 6.29 13.21 1.62
N LEU A 78 6.21 14.42 1.01
CA LEU A 78 6.92 14.73 -0.23
C LEU A 78 8.42 14.78 0.03
N LYS A 79 8.83 15.54 1.03
CA LYS A 79 10.25 15.68 1.41
C LYS A 79 10.88 14.34 1.81
N ILE A 80 10.12 13.48 2.52
CA ILE A 80 10.60 12.14 2.89
C ILE A 80 10.75 11.27 1.63
N ALA A 81 9.76 11.32 0.72
CA ALA A 81 9.81 10.58 -0.54
C ALA A 81 10.99 11.01 -1.41
N GLU A 82 11.27 12.32 -1.52
CA GLU A 82 12.44 12.86 -2.23
C GLU A 82 13.77 12.34 -1.63
N ILE A 83 13.90 12.34 -0.30
CA ILE A 83 15.09 11.80 0.39
C ILE A 83 15.26 10.31 0.08
N TYR A 84 14.19 9.51 0.12
CA TYR A 84 14.24 8.09 -0.19
C TYR A 84 14.57 7.83 -1.67
N ASN A 85 14.00 8.61 -2.58
CA ASN A 85 14.32 8.53 -4.01
C ASN A 85 15.80 8.88 -4.28
N PHE A 86 16.29 9.95 -3.69
CA PHE A 86 17.70 10.36 -3.79
C PHE A 86 18.66 9.26 -3.29
N ASN A 87 18.29 8.60 -2.19
CA ASN A 87 19.04 7.47 -1.63
C ASN A 87 18.74 6.12 -2.31
N LYS A 88 18.07 6.12 -3.46
CA LYS A 88 17.84 4.94 -4.32
C LYS A 88 17.04 3.83 -3.63
N ALA A 89 16.07 4.18 -2.80
CA ALA A 89 15.07 3.22 -2.36
C ALA A 89 14.41 2.56 -3.58
N THR A 90 14.21 1.24 -3.52
CA THR A 90 13.62 0.48 -4.64
C THR A 90 12.15 0.80 -4.81
N CYS A 91 11.43 0.91 -3.70
CA CYS A 91 10.00 1.18 -3.61
C CYS A 91 9.70 2.04 -2.39
N LEU A 92 8.53 2.68 -2.37
CA LEU A 92 7.99 3.35 -1.20
C LEU A 92 6.83 2.55 -0.61
N SER A 93 6.65 2.66 0.70
CA SER A 93 5.48 2.18 1.44
C SER A 93 4.87 3.37 2.17
N VAL A 94 3.68 3.81 1.75
CA VAL A 94 3.02 5.00 2.31
C VAL A 94 1.89 4.58 3.22
N LEU A 95 1.97 4.92 4.51
CA LEU A 95 0.88 4.69 5.47
C LEU A 95 -0.31 5.58 5.14
N THR A 96 -1.48 4.97 4.95
CA THR A 96 -2.71 5.68 4.61
C THR A 96 -3.82 5.51 5.65
N GLU A 97 -3.57 4.70 6.68
CA GLU A 97 -4.48 4.56 7.80
C GLU A 97 -4.48 5.84 8.65
N GLU A 98 -5.66 6.45 8.85
CA GLU A 98 -5.75 7.83 9.34
C GLU A 98 -5.81 7.94 10.87
N GLU A 99 -6.54 7.04 11.56
CA GLU A 99 -6.82 7.21 12.99
C GLU A 99 -5.64 6.77 13.86
N PHE A 100 -5.00 5.67 13.53
CA PHE A 100 -3.98 5.04 14.35
C PHE A 100 -2.55 5.31 13.88
N PHE A 101 -2.38 5.62 12.59
CA PHE A 101 -1.08 5.89 11.98
C PHE A 101 -0.95 7.34 11.49
N LEU A 102 -2.02 8.13 11.55
CA LEU A 102 -2.11 9.52 11.10
C LEU A 102 -1.66 9.69 9.63
N GLY A 103 -1.93 8.66 8.82
CA GLY A 103 -1.64 8.64 7.38
C GLY A 103 -2.76 9.27 6.56
N ASN A 104 -2.56 9.37 5.24
CA ASN A 104 -3.58 9.87 4.32
C ASN A 104 -3.38 9.31 2.92
N LEU A 105 -4.46 8.88 2.26
CA LEU A 105 -4.42 8.45 0.85
C LEU A 105 -3.93 9.56 -0.09
N SER A 106 -4.24 10.82 0.22
CA SER A 106 -3.75 11.96 -0.57
C SER A 106 -2.23 12.09 -0.60
N ASP A 107 -1.52 11.48 0.36
CA ASP A 107 -0.06 11.51 0.35
C ASP A 107 0.51 10.67 -0.80
N ILE A 108 -0.15 9.55 -1.17
CA ILE A 108 0.19 8.80 -2.38
C ILE A 108 0.03 9.68 -3.62
N TYR A 109 -1.10 10.37 -3.74
CA TYR A 109 -1.37 11.28 -4.86
C TYR A 109 -0.30 12.37 -4.98
N LYS A 110 0.02 13.04 -3.88
CA LYS A 110 1.06 14.09 -3.85
C LYS A 110 2.41 13.55 -4.31
N ILE A 111 2.83 12.38 -3.80
CA ILE A 111 4.11 11.76 -4.17
C ILE A 111 4.10 11.36 -5.66
N LYS A 112 3.00 10.77 -6.15
CA LYS A 112 2.86 10.42 -7.57
C LYS A 112 2.90 11.63 -8.49
N SER A 113 2.40 12.79 -8.05
CA SER A 113 2.43 14.02 -8.85
C SER A 113 3.85 14.56 -9.10
N LEU A 114 4.85 14.10 -8.34
CA LEU A 114 6.26 14.38 -8.60
C LEU A 114 6.84 13.50 -9.75
N SER A 115 6.07 12.53 -10.25
CA SER A 115 6.47 11.66 -11.36
C SER A 115 5.91 12.20 -12.67
N ASN A 116 6.76 12.60 -13.59
CA ASN A 116 6.35 12.91 -14.95
C ASN A 116 6.63 11.70 -15.86
N PRO A 117 5.60 10.98 -16.35
CA PRO A 117 5.81 9.80 -17.19
C PRO A 117 6.42 10.12 -18.55
N MET A 118 6.38 11.39 -18.99
CA MET A 118 6.94 11.84 -20.26
C MET A 118 8.44 12.17 -20.17
N GLN A 119 9.02 12.11 -18.97
CA GLN A 119 10.44 12.38 -18.75
C GLN A 119 11.15 11.14 -18.19
N PRO A 120 12.42 10.92 -18.52
CA PRO A 120 13.21 9.83 -17.91
C PRO A 120 13.34 10.02 -16.39
N PRO A 121 13.53 8.94 -15.63
CA PRO A 121 13.83 9.03 -14.21
C PRO A 121 15.02 9.95 -13.93
N SER A 122 14.84 10.88 -13.01
CA SER A 122 15.88 11.81 -12.56
C SER A 122 15.65 12.15 -11.08
N PRO A 123 16.59 12.86 -10.41
CA PRO A 123 16.35 13.33 -9.05
C PRO A 123 15.05 14.12 -8.88
N ASP A 124 14.66 14.88 -9.91
CA ASP A 124 13.47 15.74 -9.92
C ASP A 124 12.24 15.05 -10.53
N ASN A 125 12.38 13.82 -11.02
CA ASN A 125 11.31 13.04 -11.62
C ASN A 125 11.28 11.63 -11.02
N MET A 126 10.40 11.43 -10.04
CA MET A 126 10.35 10.19 -9.25
C MET A 126 9.63 9.08 -10.00
N HIS A 127 10.40 8.08 -10.48
CA HIS A 127 9.89 6.81 -11.01
C HIS A 127 10.05 5.69 -9.98
N ILE A 128 9.44 5.86 -8.80
CA ILE A 128 9.49 4.90 -7.71
C ILE A 128 8.10 4.33 -7.45
N PRO A 129 7.92 2.99 -7.45
CA PRO A 129 6.62 2.39 -7.21
C PRO A 129 6.19 2.52 -5.75
N ILE A 130 4.87 2.70 -5.53
CA ILE A 130 4.28 3.01 -4.23
C ILE A 130 3.33 1.90 -3.78
N LEU A 131 3.60 1.34 -2.60
CA LEU A 131 2.69 0.49 -1.85
C LEU A 131 1.74 1.36 -1.00
N CYS A 132 0.44 1.20 -1.21
CA CYS A 132 -0.56 1.69 -0.26
C CYS A 132 -0.57 0.79 0.98
N LYS A 133 -0.03 1.28 2.09
CA LYS A 133 0.07 0.56 3.36
C LYS A 133 -1.14 0.88 4.23
N ASP A 134 -2.15 0.00 4.15
CA ASP A 134 -3.41 0.11 4.89
C ASP A 134 -3.95 -1.27 5.26
N PHE A 135 -5.04 -1.32 6.03
CA PHE A 135 -5.80 -2.53 6.32
C PHE A 135 -6.87 -2.71 5.25
N PHE A 136 -6.58 -3.50 4.23
CA PHE A 136 -7.51 -3.80 3.15
C PHE A 136 -8.50 -4.89 3.58
N ILE A 137 -9.77 -4.53 3.69
CA ILE A 137 -10.88 -5.41 4.10
C ILE A 137 -12.04 -5.44 3.10
N ASP A 138 -12.00 -4.58 2.10
CA ASP A 138 -13.03 -4.44 1.07
C ASP A 138 -12.41 -4.11 -0.28
N ILE A 139 -12.95 -4.68 -1.37
CA ILE A 139 -12.48 -4.42 -2.75
C ILE A 139 -12.55 -2.95 -3.13
N TYR A 140 -13.48 -2.20 -2.55
CA TYR A 140 -13.58 -0.76 -2.75
C TYR A 140 -12.26 -0.04 -2.46
N GLN A 141 -11.52 -0.48 -1.43
CA GLN A 141 -10.23 0.11 -1.08
C GLN A 141 -9.17 -0.13 -2.16
N VAL A 142 -9.26 -1.24 -2.90
CA VAL A 142 -8.32 -1.54 -4.00
C VAL A 142 -8.49 -0.52 -5.12
N HIS A 143 -9.74 -0.24 -5.53
CA HIS A 143 -10.04 0.81 -6.51
C HIS A 143 -9.65 2.19 -6.01
N LEU A 144 -9.91 2.47 -4.73
CA LEU A 144 -9.56 3.75 -4.14
C LEU A 144 -8.03 3.95 -4.10
N ALA A 145 -7.26 2.94 -3.69
CA ALA A 145 -5.80 2.99 -3.70
C ALA A 145 -5.26 3.22 -5.13
N LYS A 146 -5.81 2.51 -6.11
CA LYS A 146 -5.48 2.69 -7.52
C LYS A 146 -5.78 4.11 -8.00
N TYR A 147 -6.95 4.64 -7.65
CA TYR A 147 -7.35 6.03 -7.98
C TYR A 147 -6.36 7.07 -7.44
N TYR A 148 -5.82 6.85 -6.24
CA TYR A 148 -4.78 7.73 -5.66
C TYR A 148 -3.37 7.48 -6.21
N GLY A 149 -3.19 6.51 -7.11
CA GLY A 149 -1.93 6.27 -7.80
C GLY A 149 -1.04 5.19 -7.18
N ALA A 150 -1.57 4.36 -6.27
CA ALA A 150 -0.81 3.23 -5.73
C ALA A 150 -0.51 2.18 -6.80
N ASP A 151 0.70 1.62 -6.76
CA ASP A 151 1.17 0.55 -7.64
C ASP A 151 1.01 -0.83 -7.01
N ALA A 152 0.88 -0.88 -5.69
CA ALA A 152 0.71 -2.10 -4.91
C ALA A 152 -0.20 -1.89 -3.70
N ILE A 153 -0.79 -3.01 -3.23
CA ILE A 153 -1.55 -3.07 -1.98
C ILE A 153 -0.97 -4.10 -1.01
N LEU A 154 -1.33 -3.95 0.26
CA LEU A 154 -1.01 -4.90 1.32
C LEU A 154 -2.23 -5.72 1.71
N ILE A 155 -2.13 -7.05 1.72
CA ILE A 155 -3.13 -7.94 2.28
C ILE A 155 -2.56 -8.57 3.54
N ILE A 156 -3.11 -8.24 4.71
CA ILE A 156 -2.70 -8.78 6.01
C ILE A 156 -3.60 -9.99 6.30
N LEU A 157 -3.05 -11.22 6.29
CA LEU A 157 -3.86 -12.42 6.46
C LEU A 157 -4.53 -12.52 7.83
N ALA A 158 -3.94 -11.93 8.86
CA ALA A 158 -4.54 -11.84 10.19
C ALA A 158 -5.77 -10.90 10.24
N ALA A 159 -5.94 -9.98 9.27
CA ALA A 159 -6.98 -8.97 9.25
C ALA A 159 -8.24 -9.39 8.48
N VAL A 160 -8.19 -10.47 7.70
CA VAL A 160 -9.27 -10.87 6.78
C VAL A 160 -9.48 -12.38 6.71
N THR A 161 -10.67 -12.81 6.29
CA THR A 161 -10.92 -14.22 5.98
C THR A 161 -10.15 -14.64 4.71
N LYS A 162 -9.99 -15.97 4.52
CA LYS A 162 -9.34 -16.53 3.32
C LYS A 162 -10.05 -16.12 2.03
N GLU A 163 -11.38 -16.08 2.06
CA GLU A 163 -12.24 -15.69 0.94
C GLU A 163 -12.04 -14.22 0.61
N LYS A 164 -11.99 -13.36 1.65
CA LYS A 164 -11.75 -11.92 1.46
C LYS A 164 -10.35 -11.64 0.93
N ALA A 165 -9.33 -12.33 1.45
CA ALA A 165 -7.97 -12.21 0.94
C ALA A 165 -7.89 -12.58 -0.56
N ASN A 166 -8.58 -13.65 -1.00
CA ASN A 166 -8.66 -14.00 -2.41
C ASN A 166 -9.36 -12.93 -3.24
N GLN A 167 -10.50 -12.39 -2.78
CA GLN A 167 -11.21 -11.32 -3.49
C GLN A 167 -10.34 -10.08 -3.69
N LEU A 168 -9.64 -9.65 -2.64
CA LEU A 168 -8.73 -8.51 -2.70
C LEU A 168 -7.56 -8.75 -3.66
N TYR A 169 -6.97 -9.95 -3.61
CA TYR A 169 -5.88 -10.36 -4.47
C TYR A 169 -6.27 -10.35 -5.95
N GLU A 170 -7.37 -11.03 -6.30
CA GLU A 170 -7.85 -11.10 -7.68
C GLU A 170 -8.23 -9.71 -8.20
N GLU A 171 -8.85 -8.87 -7.37
CA GLU A 171 -9.22 -7.52 -7.78
C GLU A 171 -8.00 -6.63 -8.02
N ALA A 172 -6.97 -6.73 -7.18
CA ALA A 172 -5.71 -6.02 -7.39
C ALA A 172 -5.03 -6.42 -8.70
N LEU A 173 -5.00 -7.72 -9.02
CA LEU A 173 -4.42 -8.20 -10.28
C LEU A 173 -5.20 -7.70 -11.50
N LYS A 174 -6.53 -7.65 -11.46
CA LYS A 174 -7.37 -7.08 -12.55
C LYS A 174 -7.03 -5.61 -12.80
N LEU A 175 -6.67 -4.87 -11.76
CA LEU A 175 -6.26 -3.47 -11.84
C LEU A 175 -4.75 -3.30 -12.14
N ASN A 176 -4.04 -4.37 -12.51
CA ASN A 176 -2.60 -4.37 -12.75
C ASN A 176 -1.79 -3.84 -11.56
N MET A 177 -2.24 -4.11 -10.33
CA MET A 177 -1.51 -3.77 -9.12
C MET A 177 -0.71 -4.97 -8.60
N SER A 178 0.46 -4.72 -8.07
CA SER A 178 1.21 -5.73 -7.31
C SER A 178 0.58 -5.94 -5.92
N VAL A 179 0.81 -7.12 -5.34
CA VAL A 179 0.28 -7.45 -4.02
C VAL A 179 1.40 -7.93 -3.11
N ILE A 180 1.44 -7.38 -1.90
CA ILE A 180 2.20 -7.94 -0.79
C ILE A 180 1.22 -8.65 0.14
N VAL A 181 1.46 -9.93 0.43
CA VAL A 181 0.69 -10.70 1.41
C VAL A 181 1.52 -10.79 2.69
N GLU A 182 1.05 -10.12 3.75
CA GLU A 182 1.71 -10.10 5.05
C GLU A 182 1.24 -11.27 5.91
N VAL A 183 2.20 -11.96 6.52
CA VAL A 183 2.00 -13.13 7.37
C VAL A 183 2.73 -12.98 8.71
N HIS A 184 2.11 -13.46 9.80
CA HIS A 184 2.64 -13.41 11.18
C HIS A 184 2.89 -14.80 11.75
N THR A 185 2.26 -15.82 11.19
CA THR A 185 2.33 -17.20 11.70
C THR A 185 2.75 -18.19 10.61
N LYS A 186 3.29 -19.35 11.04
CA LYS A 186 3.61 -20.46 10.11
C LYS A 186 2.40 -20.92 9.31
N ASN A 187 1.21 -20.90 9.91
CA ASN A 187 -0.03 -21.29 9.23
C ASN A 187 -0.42 -20.29 8.14
N GLU A 188 -0.31 -19.00 8.42
CA GLU A 188 -0.53 -17.96 7.41
C GLU A 188 0.49 -18.06 6.28
N ALA A 189 1.78 -18.30 6.59
CA ALA A 189 2.81 -18.51 5.59
C ALA A 189 2.49 -19.71 4.66
N LYS A 190 2.01 -20.84 5.20
CA LYS A 190 1.53 -21.96 4.37
C LYS A 190 0.34 -21.56 3.49
N ASN A 191 -0.60 -20.78 4.03
CA ASN A 191 -1.76 -20.32 3.29
C ASN A 191 -1.43 -19.27 2.23
N SER A 192 -0.32 -18.55 2.36
CA SER A 192 0.10 -17.52 1.40
C SER A 192 0.66 -18.08 0.08
N ILE A 193 1.11 -19.33 0.05
CA ILE A 193 1.71 -19.99 -1.14
C ILE A 193 0.75 -19.99 -2.36
N LYS A 194 -0.57 -19.97 -2.13
CA LYS A 194 -1.56 -19.92 -3.20
C LYS A 194 -1.54 -18.59 -3.99
N PHE A 195 -1.05 -17.50 -3.41
CA PHE A 195 -0.96 -16.18 -4.05
C PHE A 195 0.31 -16.08 -4.92
N LYS A 196 0.35 -16.84 -6.00
CA LYS A 196 1.55 -17.08 -6.83
C LYS A 196 2.23 -15.81 -7.36
N ASN A 197 1.45 -14.75 -7.61
CA ASN A 197 1.97 -13.48 -8.11
C ASN A 197 2.20 -12.42 -7.02
N ALA A 198 2.00 -12.76 -5.74
CA ALA A 198 2.27 -11.86 -4.64
C ALA A 198 3.73 -11.95 -4.16
N LEU A 199 4.21 -10.86 -3.58
CA LEU A 199 5.35 -10.86 -2.68
C LEU A 199 4.87 -11.29 -1.29
N ILE A 200 5.67 -12.07 -0.57
CA ILE A 200 5.33 -12.50 0.80
C ILE A 200 6.12 -11.66 1.79
N GLY A 201 5.40 -10.93 2.62
CA GLY A 201 5.95 -10.15 3.72
C GLY A 201 5.87 -10.90 5.04
N ILE A 202 7.00 -11.13 5.70
CA ILE A 202 7.04 -11.74 7.03
C ILE A 202 7.10 -10.62 8.07
N ASN A 203 6.09 -10.53 8.94
CA ASN A 203 6.05 -9.57 10.02
C ASN A 203 6.27 -10.26 11.36
N ASN A 204 7.35 -9.88 12.07
CA ASN A 204 7.71 -10.45 13.36
C ASN A 204 7.04 -9.76 14.56
N ARG A 205 6.17 -8.77 14.35
CA ARG A 205 5.37 -8.17 15.41
C ARG A 205 4.07 -8.94 15.60
N ASN A 206 3.68 -9.16 16.85
CA ASN A 206 2.32 -9.57 17.18
C ASN A 206 1.38 -8.37 17.03
N LEU A 207 0.27 -8.58 16.30
CA LEU A 207 -0.79 -7.59 16.09
C LEU A 207 -1.79 -7.57 17.24
#